data_517b86026570a1e4ee58774e23af4b1e
#
_entry.id   517b86026570a1e4ee58774e23af4b1e
#
_cell.length_a   1.000
_cell.length_b   1.000
_cell.length_c   1.000
_cell.angle_alpha   90.00
_cell.angle_beta   90.00
_cell.angle_gamma   90.00
#
_symmetry.space_group_name_H-M   'P 1'
#
loop_
_entity.id
_entity.type
_entity.pdbx_description
1 polymer ?
#
loop_
_entity_poly.entity_id
_entity_poly.type
_entity_poly.pdbx_seq_one_letter_code
_entity_poly.pdbx_strand_id
1 'polypeptide(L)'
;TSGYRSGGYNLVFFSNSAAYDPEDLIAYEIGYKTQFLDNTLQINGSFYLYDYENIHTVATEVTSLGGTSTSVLEADGAEVLGIESEVLWLLTDNLTLGGNLSFTPNEYTADLLILDPANIDTPTTLYPDRAQNTKNINGNQLLQVPELKFTTYGTYSFPLRDGANFELSGVYSWTDEVYFSPFENEQEKADAYGRLDLRGTWTNAEQNVIVTGFVNNVLDDVAVLQVLRHGEAENFRQSAGVTSPRLWGVELTYLMGAY
;
A
#
# COMPACT_ATOMS: atom_id res chain seq x y z
N THR A 1 18.19 9.08 12.46
CA THR A 1 17.64 8.00 13.31
C THR A 1 18.14 6.67 12.77
N SER A 2 18.30 5.68 13.66
CA SER A 2 18.57 4.29 13.27
C SER A 2 17.52 3.37 13.90
N GLY A 3 17.24 2.28 13.23
CA GLY A 3 16.33 1.23 13.66
C GLY A 3 16.88 -0.14 13.28
N TYR A 4 16.31 -1.18 13.87
CA TYR A 4 16.65 -2.54 13.49
C TYR A 4 15.46 -3.48 13.63
N ARG A 5 15.47 -4.56 12.88
CA ARG A 5 14.62 -5.73 13.08
C ARG A 5 15.48 -6.92 13.42
N SER A 6 15.11 -7.67 14.46
CA SER A 6 15.88 -8.83 14.90
C SER A 6 15.96 -9.88 13.81
N GLY A 7 17.12 -10.48 13.66
CA GLY A 7 17.31 -11.72 12.93
C GLY A 7 16.55 -12.88 13.56
N GLY A 8 16.53 -14.00 12.90
CA GLY A 8 15.77 -15.15 13.33
C GLY A 8 16.11 -16.43 12.59
N TYR A 9 15.19 -17.39 12.66
CA TYR A 9 15.31 -18.68 11.98
C TYR A 9 14.09 -18.97 11.15
N ASN A 10 14.29 -19.45 9.94
CA ASN A 10 13.25 -20.04 9.12
C ASN A 10 12.86 -21.40 9.71
N LEU A 11 11.74 -21.44 10.43
CA LEU A 11 11.24 -22.66 11.09
C LEU A 11 10.46 -23.58 10.12
N VAL A 12 10.83 -23.56 8.85
CA VAL A 12 10.21 -24.40 7.83
C VAL A 12 11.04 -25.66 7.64
N PHE A 13 10.38 -26.81 7.63
CA PHE A 13 11.03 -28.08 7.39
C PHE A 13 11.78 -28.05 6.05
N PHE A 14 13.09 -28.35 6.08
CA PHE A 14 13.97 -28.45 4.93
C PHE A 14 14.26 -27.11 4.20
N SER A 15 14.07 -25.96 4.84
CA SER A 15 14.60 -24.70 4.32
C SER A 15 16.12 -24.78 4.17
N ASN A 16 16.64 -24.24 3.07
CA ASN A 16 18.08 -24.13 2.85
C ASN A 16 18.68 -22.95 3.64
N SER A 17 17.87 -21.93 3.92
CA SER A 17 18.22 -20.74 4.69
C SER A 17 17.68 -20.86 6.11
N ALA A 18 18.46 -21.52 6.99
CA ALA A 18 18.00 -21.82 8.35
C ALA A 18 17.94 -20.58 9.25
N ALA A 19 18.85 -19.63 9.08
CA ALA A 19 18.94 -18.41 9.90
C ALA A 19 19.01 -17.19 8.98
N TYR A 20 18.61 -16.04 9.52
CA TYR A 20 18.79 -14.74 8.90
C TYR A 20 19.24 -13.72 9.94
N ASP A 21 20.12 -12.81 9.54
CA ASP A 21 20.72 -11.79 10.37
C ASP A 21 19.75 -10.63 10.67
N PRO A 22 20.02 -9.75 11.61
CA PRO A 22 19.24 -8.54 11.82
C PRO A 22 19.25 -7.64 10.58
N GLU A 23 18.10 -7.04 10.29
CA GLU A 23 17.96 -5.93 9.35
C GLU A 23 18.25 -4.63 10.08
N ASP A 24 19.13 -3.80 9.54
CA ASP A 24 19.46 -2.50 10.07
C ASP A 24 18.98 -1.40 9.13
N LEU A 25 18.54 -0.27 9.71
CA LEU A 25 18.05 0.90 8.99
C LEU A 25 18.74 2.16 9.50
N ILE A 26 19.25 2.96 8.57
CA ILE A 26 19.63 4.34 8.83
C ILE A 26 18.65 5.26 8.10
N ALA A 27 18.01 6.16 8.84
CA ALA A 27 17.02 7.10 8.31
C ALA A 27 17.51 8.55 8.46
N TYR A 28 17.51 9.27 7.35
CA TYR A 28 17.74 10.71 7.26
C TYR A 28 16.42 11.37 6.89
N GLU A 29 15.98 12.37 7.66
CA GLU A 29 14.72 13.05 7.42
C GLU A 29 14.86 14.55 7.70
N ILE A 30 14.22 15.37 6.85
CA ILE A 30 13.98 16.78 7.07
C ILE A 30 12.51 17.08 6.81
N GLY A 31 11.84 17.66 7.80
CA GLY A 31 10.42 18.01 7.71
C GLY A 31 10.15 19.48 7.85
N TYR A 32 9.01 19.92 7.37
CA TYR A 32 8.51 21.28 7.53
C TYR A 32 7.02 21.26 7.88
N LYS A 33 6.61 22.27 8.65
CA LYS A 33 5.21 22.54 8.99
C LYS A 33 4.98 24.04 8.83
N THR A 34 4.01 24.40 7.99
CA THR A 34 3.79 25.79 7.59
C THR A 34 2.31 26.13 7.59
N GLN A 35 2.01 27.37 7.89
CA GLN A 35 0.67 27.93 7.79
C GLN A 35 0.72 29.26 7.02
N PHE A 36 -0.23 29.48 6.13
CA PHE A 36 -0.34 30.62 5.23
C PHE A 36 -1.77 31.17 5.26
N LEU A 37 -1.98 32.33 4.62
CA LEU A 37 -3.29 32.92 4.38
C LEU A 37 -4.10 33.05 5.68
N ASP A 38 -3.55 33.70 6.70
CA ASP A 38 -4.16 33.86 8.01
C ASP A 38 -4.60 32.52 8.65
N ASN A 39 -3.74 31.49 8.51
CA ASN A 39 -3.92 30.12 8.99
C ASN A 39 -5.05 29.32 8.29
N THR A 40 -5.57 29.79 7.16
CA THR A 40 -6.55 29.01 6.38
C THR A 40 -5.92 27.96 5.51
N LEU A 41 -4.63 28.05 5.20
CA LEU A 41 -3.86 27.05 4.44
C LEU A 41 -2.72 26.50 5.30
N GLN A 42 -2.73 25.20 5.52
CA GLN A 42 -1.64 24.45 6.14
C GLN A 42 -0.99 23.52 5.13
N ILE A 43 0.34 23.54 5.07
CA ILE A 43 1.15 22.62 4.26
C ILE A 43 2.24 22.06 5.14
N ASN A 44 2.23 20.76 5.31
CA ASN A 44 3.26 20.00 6.01
C ASN A 44 3.93 19.06 5.02
N GLY A 45 5.17 18.66 5.29
CA GLY A 45 5.82 17.66 4.48
C GLY A 45 7.17 17.25 5.03
N SER A 46 7.72 16.20 4.45
CA SER A 46 9.05 15.69 4.76
C SER A 46 9.73 15.18 3.49
N PHE A 47 11.06 15.18 3.55
CA PHE A 47 11.96 14.49 2.63
C PHE A 47 12.75 13.51 3.46
N TYR A 48 12.84 12.27 3.01
CA TYR A 48 13.59 11.25 3.73
C TYR A 48 14.37 10.34 2.79
N LEU A 49 15.44 9.77 3.34
CA LEU A 49 16.22 8.70 2.75
C LEU A 49 16.35 7.60 3.80
N TYR A 50 15.96 6.40 3.44
CA TYR A 50 16.14 5.19 4.23
C TYR A 50 17.16 4.31 3.52
N ASP A 51 18.19 3.94 4.26
CA ASP A 51 19.25 3.05 3.82
C ASP A 51 19.19 1.79 4.69
N TYR A 52 18.92 0.66 4.05
CA TYR A 52 18.76 -0.63 4.68
C TYR A 52 19.98 -1.50 4.43
N GLU A 53 20.47 -2.14 5.49
CA GLU A 53 21.40 -3.27 5.43
C GLU A 53 20.64 -4.55 5.82
N ASN A 54 20.88 -5.65 5.09
CA ASN A 54 20.26 -6.97 5.31
C ASN A 54 18.72 -6.91 5.31
N ILE A 55 18.11 -6.16 4.38
CA ILE A 55 16.64 -6.05 4.33
C ILE A 55 15.99 -7.42 4.19
N HIS A 56 15.03 -7.70 5.07
CA HIS A 56 14.30 -8.96 5.04
C HIS A 56 13.26 -8.97 3.92
N THR A 57 13.49 -9.82 2.94
CA THR A 57 12.51 -10.11 1.88
C THR A 57 11.95 -11.52 2.02
N VAL A 58 10.72 -11.72 1.56
CA VAL A 58 10.07 -13.03 1.60
C VAL A 58 10.07 -13.61 0.20
N ALA A 59 10.69 -14.77 0.06
CA ALA A 59 10.73 -15.48 -1.21
C ALA A 59 10.43 -16.96 -1.02
N THR A 60 10.09 -17.61 -2.13
CA THR A 60 9.89 -19.05 -2.15
C THR A 60 11.19 -19.72 -2.54
N GLU A 61 11.66 -20.64 -1.71
CA GLU A 61 12.83 -21.46 -1.96
C GLU A 61 12.45 -22.88 -2.40
N VAL A 62 13.31 -23.52 -3.17
CA VAL A 62 13.24 -24.96 -3.39
C VAL A 62 13.93 -25.68 -2.24
N THR A 63 13.19 -26.48 -1.51
CA THR A 63 13.71 -27.24 -0.37
C THR A 63 14.64 -28.37 -0.82
N SER A 64 15.48 -28.87 0.11
CA SER A 64 16.38 -30.00 -0.14
C SER A 64 15.67 -31.29 -0.57
N LEU A 65 14.35 -31.40 -0.37
CA LEU A 65 13.53 -32.53 -0.83
C LEU A 65 12.79 -32.23 -2.15
N GLY A 66 13.08 -31.09 -2.80
CA GLY A 66 12.47 -30.71 -4.08
C GLY A 66 11.06 -30.16 -3.99
N GLY A 67 10.54 -29.92 -2.79
CA GLY A 67 9.33 -29.13 -2.58
C GLY A 67 9.66 -27.63 -2.55
N THR A 68 8.64 -26.81 -2.40
CA THR A 68 8.79 -25.36 -2.20
C THR A 68 8.45 -24.96 -0.77
N SER A 69 9.14 -23.93 -0.26
CA SER A 69 8.95 -23.35 1.06
C SER A 69 9.08 -21.83 0.96
N THR A 70 8.26 -21.12 1.70
CA THR A 70 8.40 -19.66 1.83
C THR A 70 9.35 -19.37 2.98
N SER A 71 10.42 -18.64 2.72
CA SER A 71 11.46 -18.29 3.68
C SER A 71 11.72 -16.80 3.68
N VAL A 72 12.19 -16.28 4.80
CA VAL A 72 12.79 -14.96 4.89
C VAL A 72 14.21 -15.07 4.36
N LEU A 73 14.54 -14.24 3.39
CA LEU A 73 15.88 -14.07 2.83
C LEU A 73 16.36 -12.66 3.15
N GLU A 74 17.66 -12.47 3.11
CA GLU A 74 18.32 -11.18 3.29
C GLU A 74 18.78 -10.67 1.94
N ALA A 75 18.42 -9.44 1.60
CA ALA A 75 19.10 -8.69 0.57
C ALA A 75 20.08 -7.73 1.26
N ASP A 76 21.33 -7.69 0.79
CA ASP A 76 22.42 -6.94 1.46
C ASP A 76 22.15 -5.44 1.52
N GLY A 77 21.23 -4.91 0.69
CA GLY A 77 20.87 -3.50 0.70
C GLY A 77 19.56 -3.18 0.01
N ALA A 78 18.92 -2.10 0.46
CA ALA A 78 17.83 -1.43 -0.23
C ALA A 78 17.79 0.05 0.14
N GLU A 79 17.35 0.88 -0.79
CA GLU A 79 17.17 2.31 -0.57
C GLU A 79 15.71 2.71 -0.79
N VAL A 80 15.23 3.65 0.03
CA VAL A 80 13.93 4.28 -0.14
C VAL A 80 14.12 5.79 -0.02
N LEU A 81 13.95 6.50 -1.12
CA LEU A 81 13.87 7.95 -1.11
C LEU A 81 12.40 8.35 -1.04
N GLY A 82 12.03 9.33 -0.20
CA GLY A 82 10.64 9.72 -0.08
C GLY A 82 10.42 11.22 0.02
N ILE A 83 9.29 11.63 -0.55
CA ILE A 83 8.70 12.95 -0.39
C ILE A 83 7.28 12.74 0.07
N GLU A 84 6.95 13.28 1.24
CA GLU A 84 5.57 13.30 1.74
C GLU A 84 5.08 14.72 1.90
N SER A 85 3.83 14.95 1.58
CA SER A 85 3.18 16.26 1.77
C SER A 85 1.73 16.08 2.16
N GLU A 86 1.28 16.94 3.06
CA GLU A 86 -0.11 17.06 3.49
C GLU A 86 -0.56 18.51 3.32
N VAL A 87 -1.73 18.72 2.77
CA VAL A 87 -2.34 20.02 2.57
C VAL A 87 -3.74 20.03 3.18
N LEU A 88 -4.04 21.06 3.97
CA LEU A 88 -5.39 21.39 4.44
C LEU A 88 -5.67 22.85 4.14
N TRP A 89 -6.75 23.13 3.41
CA TRP A 89 -7.14 24.45 2.98
C TRP A 89 -8.60 24.75 3.26
N LEU A 90 -8.84 25.67 4.17
CA LEU A 90 -10.13 26.28 4.43
C LEU A 90 -10.35 27.39 3.38
N LEU A 91 -10.75 27.00 2.15
CA LEU A 91 -10.81 27.90 1.00
C LEU A 91 -11.86 28.98 1.17
N THR A 92 -12.99 28.63 1.80
CA THR A 92 -14.04 29.53 2.23
C THR A 92 -14.62 29.04 3.57
N ASP A 93 -15.54 29.80 4.17
CA ASP A 93 -16.26 29.38 5.39
C ASP A 93 -17.03 28.07 5.20
N ASN A 94 -17.34 27.72 3.96
CA ASN A 94 -18.14 26.53 3.64
C ASN A 94 -17.39 25.47 2.84
N LEU A 95 -16.16 25.73 2.34
CA LEU A 95 -15.40 24.81 1.52
C LEU A 95 -14.04 24.51 2.14
N THR A 96 -13.87 23.26 2.50
CA THR A 96 -12.59 22.69 2.92
C THR A 96 -12.07 21.77 1.84
N LEU A 97 -10.79 21.93 1.47
CA LEU A 97 -10.06 21.04 0.59
C LEU A 97 -8.85 20.50 1.34
N GLY A 98 -8.45 19.30 0.99
CA GLY A 98 -7.24 18.73 1.55
C GLY A 98 -6.72 17.56 0.73
N GLY A 99 -5.56 17.08 1.13
CA GLY A 99 -4.96 15.94 0.48
C GLY A 99 -3.60 15.61 1.05
N ASN A 100 -3.13 14.43 0.71
CA ASN A 100 -1.79 13.97 0.99
C ASN A 100 -1.18 13.34 -0.27
N LEU A 101 0.12 13.41 -0.35
CA LEU A 101 0.94 12.84 -1.41
C LEU A 101 2.10 12.11 -0.76
N SER A 102 2.41 10.91 -1.26
CA SER A 102 3.65 10.20 -0.99
C SER A 102 4.27 9.81 -2.32
N PHE A 103 5.50 10.25 -2.57
CA PHE A 103 6.32 9.81 -3.70
C PHE A 103 7.54 9.10 -3.13
N THR A 104 7.66 7.80 -3.39
CA THR A 104 8.54 6.89 -2.66
C THR A 104 9.25 5.95 -3.62
N PRO A 105 10.14 6.47 -4.53
CA PRO A 105 11.00 5.60 -5.30
C PRO A 105 11.85 4.73 -4.36
N ASN A 106 11.94 3.46 -4.70
CA ASN A 106 12.55 2.46 -3.84
C ASN A 106 13.11 1.31 -4.68
N GLU A 107 14.22 0.72 -4.24
CA GLU A 107 14.85 -0.39 -4.95
C GLU A 107 15.74 -1.23 -4.03
N TYR A 108 15.95 -2.48 -4.40
CA TYR A 108 17.05 -3.28 -3.87
C TYR A 108 18.36 -2.82 -4.49
N THR A 109 19.38 -2.55 -3.67
CA THR A 109 20.65 -1.97 -4.11
C THR A 109 21.82 -2.98 -4.16
N ALA A 110 21.55 -4.21 -3.78
CA ALA A 110 22.56 -5.28 -3.75
C ALA A 110 22.14 -6.49 -4.58
N ASP A 111 23.13 -7.21 -5.09
CA ASP A 111 22.90 -8.43 -5.86
C ASP A 111 22.42 -9.56 -4.95
N LEU A 112 21.22 -10.04 -5.22
CA LEU A 112 20.68 -11.25 -4.61
C LEU A 112 20.05 -12.12 -5.68
N LEU A 113 20.61 -13.31 -5.87
CA LEU A 113 20.12 -14.29 -6.83
C LEU A 113 19.15 -15.26 -6.14
N ILE A 114 17.86 -15.14 -6.47
CA ILE A 114 16.81 -15.96 -5.90
C ILE A 114 16.14 -16.80 -6.99
N LEU A 115 15.77 -18.04 -6.67
CA LEU A 115 14.96 -18.89 -7.51
C LEU A 115 13.55 -18.30 -7.66
N ASP A 116 13.12 -18.07 -8.90
CA ASP A 116 11.73 -17.73 -9.20
C ASP A 116 10.89 -19.03 -9.27
N PRO A 117 10.08 -19.35 -8.25
CA PRO A 117 9.30 -20.58 -8.18
C PRO A 117 8.15 -20.60 -9.21
N ALA A 118 7.82 -19.44 -9.74
CA ALA A 118 6.82 -19.28 -10.76
C ALA A 118 7.34 -19.68 -12.14
N ASN A 119 8.64 -19.89 -12.26
CA ASN A 119 9.22 -20.37 -13.50
C ASN A 119 9.05 -21.90 -13.63
N ILE A 120 8.41 -22.33 -14.70
CA ILE A 120 8.15 -23.74 -15.02
C ILE A 120 9.43 -24.57 -15.14
N ASP A 121 10.55 -23.92 -15.43
CA ASP A 121 11.85 -24.58 -15.63
C ASP A 121 12.67 -24.74 -14.34
N THR A 122 12.10 -24.38 -13.18
CA THR A 122 12.79 -24.55 -11.90
C THR A 122 13.06 -26.04 -11.61
N PRO A 123 14.28 -26.43 -11.18
CA PRO A 123 14.60 -27.80 -10.83
C PRO A 123 13.75 -28.29 -9.67
N THR A 124 13.25 -29.49 -9.77
CA THR A 124 12.54 -30.18 -8.70
C THR A 124 13.14 -31.56 -8.47
N THR A 125 12.74 -32.28 -7.41
CA THR A 125 13.18 -33.66 -7.19
C THR A 125 12.81 -34.59 -8.35
N LEU A 126 11.69 -34.29 -9.03
CA LEU A 126 11.23 -35.07 -10.19
C LEU A 126 11.96 -34.68 -11.49
N TYR A 127 12.49 -33.47 -11.54
CA TYR A 127 13.15 -32.90 -12.73
C TYR A 127 14.46 -32.21 -12.33
N PRO A 128 15.47 -32.98 -11.83
CA PRO A 128 16.70 -32.39 -11.28
C PRO A 128 17.59 -31.74 -12.36
N ASP A 129 17.41 -32.11 -13.62
CA ASP A 129 18.21 -31.59 -14.74
C ASP A 129 17.72 -30.25 -15.29
N ARG A 130 16.62 -29.70 -14.76
CA ARG A 130 16.17 -28.36 -15.12
C ARG A 130 17.18 -27.31 -14.68
N ALA A 131 17.39 -26.29 -15.52
CA ALA A 131 18.27 -25.18 -15.17
C ALA A 131 17.74 -24.44 -13.92
N GLN A 132 18.65 -24.02 -13.05
CA GLN A 132 18.30 -23.14 -11.95
C GLN A 132 18.04 -21.75 -12.53
N ASN A 133 16.78 -21.34 -12.61
CA ASN A 133 16.39 -20.01 -13.07
C ASN A 133 16.38 -19.04 -11.88
N THR A 134 17.57 -18.64 -11.46
CA THR A 134 17.72 -17.55 -10.51
C THR A 134 17.58 -16.22 -11.24
N LYS A 135 16.89 -15.28 -10.61
CA LYS A 135 16.83 -13.87 -11.01
C LYS A 135 17.56 -13.03 -9.98
N ASN A 136 18.31 -12.05 -10.48
CA ASN A 136 18.87 -11.01 -9.62
C ASN A 136 17.78 -9.98 -9.36
N ILE A 137 17.58 -9.61 -8.10
CA ILE A 137 16.60 -8.62 -7.71
C ILE A 137 17.17 -7.20 -7.55
N ASN A 138 18.48 -7.03 -7.75
CA ASN A 138 19.12 -5.71 -7.73
C ASN A 138 18.46 -4.77 -8.75
N GLY A 139 18.06 -3.57 -8.31
CA GLY A 139 17.34 -2.58 -9.09
C GLY A 139 15.83 -2.80 -9.14
N ASN A 140 15.31 -3.91 -8.59
CA ASN A 140 13.88 -4.14 -8.53
C ASN A 140 13.24 -3.38 -7.36
N GLN A 141 11.97 -3.03 -7.53
CA GLN A 141 11.14 -2.36 -6.54
C GLN A 141 10.90 -3.25 -5.30
N LEU A 142 10.81 -2.62 -4.14
CA LEU A 142 10.43 -3.31 -2.90
C LEU A 142 8.97 -3.79 -2.96
N LEU A 143 8.73 -4.91 -2.28
CA LEU A 143 7.42 -5.57 -2.27
C LEU A 143 6.32 -4.64 -1.72
N GLN A 144 5.26 -4.45 -2.49
CA GLN A 144 4.06 -3.72 -2.09
C GLN A 144 4.29 -2.25 -1.70
N VAL A 145 5.36 -1.65 -2.19
CA VAL A 145 5.67 -0.23 -1.99
C VAL A 145 5.38 0.51 -3.29
N PRO A 146 4.23 1.19 -3.43
CA PRO A 146 3.94 1.99 -4.63
C PRO A 146 4.84 3.22 -4.67
N GLU A 147 5.37 3.58 -5.85
CA GLU A 147 6.18 4.79 -5.98
C GLU A 147 5.37 6.07 -5.77
N LEU A 148 4.12 6.08 -6.22
CA LEU A 148 3.24 7.24 -6.07
C LEU A 148 1.92 6.83 -5.42
N LYS A 149 1.56 7.53 -4.35
CA LYS A 149 0.24 7.43 -3.73
C LYS A 149 -0.25 8.81 -3.33
N PHE A 150 -1.48 9.14 -3.68
CA PHE A 150 -2.07 10.38 -3.20
C PHE A 150 -3.56 10.22 -2.89
N THR A 151 -4.03 11.07 -2.01
CA THR A 151 -5.45 11.22 -1.71
C THR A 151 -5.78 12.70 -1.71
N THR A 152 -6.89 13.06 -2.36
CA THR A 152 -7.47 14.40 -2.29
C THR A 152 -8.90 14.30 -1.78
N TYR A 153 -9.31 15.27 -0.98
CA TYR A 153 -10.68 15.33 -0.50
C TYR A 153 -11.20 16.74 -0.45
N GLY A 154 -12.51 16.84 -0.54
CA GLY A 154 -13.21 18.13 -0.41
C GLY A 154 -14.54 17.96 0.29
N THR A 155 -14.90 18.96 1.09
CA THR A 155 -16.17 19.03 1.78
C THR A 155 -16.78 20.42 1.59
N TYR A 156 -18.01 20.46 1.11
CA TYR A 156 -18.77 21.69 0.99
C TYR A 156 -20.04 21.64 1.85
N SER A 157 -20.21 22.63 2.71
CA SER A 157 -21.36 22.77 3.60
C SER A 157 -22.34 23.79 3.02
N PHE A 158 -23.60 23.38 2.89
CA PHE A 158 -24.71 24.20 2.42
C PHE A 158 -25.67 24.52 3.57
N PRO A 159 -25.49 25.64 4.28
CA PRO A 159 -26.45 26.06 5.31
C PRO A 159 -27.81 26.37 4.66
N LEU A 160 -28.87 25.75 5.18
CA LEU A 160 -30.24 25.92 4.67
C LEU A 160 -30.99 27.00 5.46
N ARG A 161 -31.98 27.60 4.85
CA ARG A 161 -32.74 28.74 5.45
C ARG A 161 -33.54 28.36 6.69
N ASP A 162 -33.87 27.10 6.84
CA ASP A 162 -34.63 26.53 7.97
C ASP A 162 -33.74 26.15 9.15
N GLY A 163 -32.42 26.39 9.06
CA GLY A 163 -31.44 26.02 10.06
C GLY A 163 -30.86 24.60 9.91
N ALA A 164 -31.36 23.83 8.95
CA ALA A 164 -30.75 22.57 8.57
C ALA A 164 -29.44 22.79 7.78
N ASN A 165 -28.64 21.75 7.65
CA ASN A 165 -27.41 21.77 6.86
C ASN A 165 -27.37 20.59 5.90
N PHE A 166 -26.86 20.83 4.68
CA PHE A 166 -26.49 19.76 3.77
C PHE A 166 -24.99 19.83 3.51
N GLU A 167 -24.30 18.71 3.66
CA GLU A 167 -22.88 18.58 3.41
C GLU A 167 -22.64 17.62 2.27
N LEU A 168 -21.82 18.01 1.31
CA LEU A 168 -21.32 17.14 0.24
C LEU A 168 -19.84 16.97 0.42
N SER A 169 -19.41 15.72 0.51
CA SER A 169 -17.99 15.37 0.59
C SER A 169 -17.60 14.35 -0.47
N GLY A 170 -16.36 14.46 -0.92
CA GLY A 170 -15.76 13.52 -1.85
C GLY A 170 -14.32 13.25 -1.49
N VAL A 171 -13.88 12.01 -1.70
CA VAL A 171 -12.50 11.56 -1.51
C VAL A 171 -12.06 10.82 -2.76
N TYR A 172 -10.97 11.26 -3.37
CA TYR A 172 -10.32 10.53 -4.45
C TYR A 172 -8.94 10.08 -4.00
N SER A 173 -8.65 8.80 -4.14
CA SER A 173 -7.34 8.21 -3.87
C SER A 173 -6.78 7.54 -5.12
N TRP A 174 -5.49 7.66 -5.30
CA TRP A 174 -4.70 7.01 -6.33
C TRP A 174 -3.57 6.22 -5.70
N THR A 175 -3.32 5.03 -6.21
CA THR A 175 -2.18 4.19 -5.83
C THR A 175 -1.56 3.67 -7.13
N ASP A 176 -0.25 3.83 -7.25
CA ASP A 176 0.54 3.34 -8.37
C ASP A 176 0.65 1.82 -8.34
N GLU A 177 1.21 1.26 -9.40
CA GLU A 177 1.42 -0.18 -9.50
C GLU A 177 2.31 -0.70 -8.36
N VAL A 178 2.11 -1.95 -7.99
CA VAL A 178 2.94 -2.65 -6.99
C VAL A 178 3.16 -4.09 -7.41
N TYR A 179 4.31 -4.63 -7.00
CA TYR A 179 4.63 -6.04 -7.20
C TYR A 179 4.44 -6.83 -5.89
N PHE A 180 3.95 -8.06 -6.01
CA PHE A 180 3.75 -9.00 -4.90
C PHE A 180 4.86 -10.05 -4.80
N SER A 181 5.85 -10.00 -5.67
CA SER A 181 7.08 -10.78 -5.61
C SER A 181 8.29 -9.88 -5.92
N PRO A 182 9.49 -10.22 -5.44
CA PRO A 182 10.69 -9.42 -5.72
C PRO A 182 11.19 -9.53 -7.18
N PHE A 183 10.48 -10.27 -8.02
CA PHE A 183 10.90 -10.58 -9.39
C PHE A 183 10.29 -9.65 -10.44
N GLU A 184 9.39 -8.74 -10.07
CA GLU A 184 8.65 -7.85 -10.98
C GLU A 184 7.96 -8.61 -12.13
N ASN A 185 7.39 -9.76 -11.81
CA ASN A 185 6.63 -10.52 -12.78
C ASN A 185 5.27 -9.86 -13.03
N GLU A 186 4.91 -9.65 -14.29
CA GLU A 186 3.61 -9.09 -14.70
C GLU A 186 2.40 -9.82 -14.11
N GLN A 187 2.54 -11.13 -13.86
CA GLN A 187 1.47 -11.94 -13.27
C GLN A 187 1.33 -11.74 -11.75
N GLU A 188 2.29 -11.09 -11.13
CA GLU A 188 2.36 -10.81 -9.69
C GLU A 188 2.35 -9.30 -9.42
N LYS A 189 1.70 -8.55 -10.29
CA LYS A 189 1.56 -7.09 -10.23
C LYS A 189 0.09 -6.69 -10.00
N ALA A 190 -0.12 -5.64 -9.25
CA ALA A 190 -1.34 -4.84 -9.31
C ALA A 190 -1.06 -3.60 -10.15
N ASP A 191 -1.89 -3.37 -11.17
CA ASP A 191 -1.85 -2.13 -11.93
C ASP A 191 -2.27 -0.94 -11.06
N ALA A 192 -1.81 0.25 -11.43
CA ALA A 192 -2.22 1.49 -10.79
C ALA A 192 -3.76 1.66 -10.85
N TYR A 193 -4.35 2.18 -9.78
CA TYR A 193 -5.79 2.35 -9.69
C TYR A 193 -6.21 3.62 -8.95
N GLY A 194 -7.40 4.10 -9.29
CA GLY A 194 -8.03 5.23 -8.63
C GLY A 194 -9.38 4.87 -8.03
N ARG A 195 -9.70 5.43 -6.87
CA ARG A 195 -10.97 5.24 -6.19
C ARG A 195 -11.60 6.58 -5.82
N LEU A 196 -12.87 6.76 -6.18
CA LEU A 196 -13.66 7.93 -5.80
C LEU A 196 -14.82 7.50 -4.90
N ASP A 197 -14.89 8.08 -3.72
CA ASP A 197 -16.00 7.92 -2.78
C ASP A 197 -16.72 9.26 -2.61
N LEU A 198 -18.06 9.24 -2.65
CA LEU A 198 -18.92 10.42 -2.48
C LEU A 198 -19.92 10.21 -1.35
N ARG A 199 -20.17 11.27 -0.59
CA ARG A 199 -21.12 11.27 0.52
C ARG A 199 -21.90 12.58 0.56
N GLY A 200 -23.22 12.48 0.73
CA GLY A 200 -24.10 13.62 1.00
C GLY A 200 -24.81 13.41 2.33
N THR A 201 -24.68 14.36 3.25
CA THR A 201 -25.24 14.28 4.59
C THR A 201 -26.17 15.47 4.83
N TRP A 202 -27.44 15.19 5.13
CA TRP A 202 -28.38 16.18 5.58
C TRP A 202 -28.60 16.07 7.10
N THR A 203 -28.56 17.21 7.79
CA THR A 203 -28.78 17.31 9.23
C THR A 203 -29.88 18.34 9.46
N ASN A 204 -30.92 18.00 10.24
CA ASN A 204 -32.00 18.94 10.56
C ASN A 204 -31.54 20.07 11.49
N ALA A 205 -32.37 21.09 11.65
CA ALA A 205 -32.05 22.29 12.46
C ALA A 205 -31.75 21.96 13.94
N GLU A 206 -32.44 20.98 14.50
CA GLU A 206 -32.24 20.51 15.89
C GLU A 206 -31.05 19.59 16.03
N GLN A 207 -30.34 19.25 14.96
CA GLN A 207 -29.17 18.38 14.92
C GLN A 207 -29.40 16.97 15.50
N ASN A 208 -30.65 16.51 15.53
CA ASN A 208 -31.01 15.23 16.11
C ASN A 208 -31.42 14.18 15.05
N VAL A 209 -31.63 14.59 13.79
CA VAL A 209 -31.87 13.70 12.65
C VAL A 209 -30.81 13.93 11.59
N ILE A 210 -30.10 12.86 11.23
CA ILE A 210 -29.07 12.89 10.22
C ILE A 210 -29.38 11.83 9.16
N VAL A 211 -29.41 12.23 7.91
CA VAL A 211 -29.60 11.33 6.76
C VAL A 211 -28.36 11.40 5.89
N THR A 212 -27.69 10.29 5.68
CA THR A 212 -26.48 10.20 4.87
C THR A 212 -26.70 9.26 3.69
N GLY A 213 -26.54 9.73 2.48
CA GLY A 213 -26.41 8.92 1.28
C GLY A 213 -24.94 8.80 0.88
N PHE A 214 -24.49 7.64 0.46
CA PHE A 214 -23.11 7.45 0.05
C PHE A 214 -22.97 6.52 -1.15
N VAL A 215 -21.93 6.73 -1.91
CA VAL A 215 -21.45 5.84 -2.98
C VAL A 215 -19.94 5.65 -2.79
N ASN A 216 -19.54 4.46 -2.47
CA ASN A 216 -18.13 4.08 -2.43
C ASN A 216 -17.73 3.46 -3.76
N ASN A 217 -16.49 3.75 -4.21
CA ASN A 217 -15.97 3.32 -5.49
C ASN A 217 -16.91 3.71 -6.67
N VAL A 218 -17.15 5.01 -6.83
CA VAL A 218 -18.01 5.56 -7.90
C VAL A 218 -17.53 5.13 -9.29
N LEU A 219 -16.21 4.99 -9.47
CA LEU A 219 -15.59 4.59 -10.73
C LEU A 219 -15.83 3.12 -11.06
N ASP A 220 -16.20 2.30 -10.05
CA ASP A 220 -16.38 0.85 -10.15
C ASP A 220 -15.10 0.14 -10.61
N ASP A 221 -13.95 0.70 -10.25
CA ASP A 221 -12.65 0.15 -10.55
C ASP A 221 -12.30 -0.96 -9.55
N VAL A 222 -11.90 -2.13 -10.06
CA VAL A 222 -11.56 -3.29 -9.25
C VAL A 222 -10.05 -3.51 -9.33
N ALA A 223 -9.36 -3.16 -8.25
CA ALA A 223 -7.92 -3.31 -8.13
C ALA A 223 -7.54 -4.62 -7.43
N VAL A 224 -6.41 -5.16 -7.79
CA VAL A 224 -5.78 -6.30 -7.12
C VAL A 224 -5.07 -5.81 -5.85
N LEU A 225 -5.37 -6.42 -4.71
CA LEU A 225 -4.77 -6.10 -3.41
C LEU A 225 -3.69 -7.09 -2.98
N GLN A 226 -3.74 -8.28 -3.54
CA GLN A 226 -2.80 -9.36 -3.25
C GLN A 226 -2.84 -10.38 -4.38
N VAL A 227 -1.67 -10.87 -4.75
CA VAL A 227 -1.53 -12.05 -5.61
C VAL A 227 -0.73 -13.10 -4.85
N LEU A 228 -1.23 -14.32 -4.84
CA LEU A 228 -0.51 -15.48 -4.37
C LEU A 228 -0.34 -16.44 -5.54
N ARG A 229 0.89 -16.69 -5.92
CA ARG A 229 1.23 -17.64 -6.98
C ARG A 229 1.80 -18.92 -6.36
N HIS A 230 1.23 -20.04 -6.77
CA HIS A 230 1.62 -21.36 -6.31
C HIS A 230 2.62 -21.98 -7.31
N GLY A 231 3.45 -22.88 -6.82
CA GLY A 231 4.43 -23.57 -7.62
C GLY A 231 3.84 -24.75 -8.44
N GLU A 232 4.73 -25.55 -9.01
CA GLU A 232 4.41 -26.67 -9.90
C GLU A 232 3.46 -27.71 -9.24
N ALA A 233 3.62 -28.00 -7.95
CA ALA A 233 2.78 -28.95 -7.22
C ALA A 233 1.29 -28.60 -7.25
N GLU A 234 0.98 -27.32 -7.43
CA GLU A 234 -0.38 -26.78 -7.53
C GLU A 234 -0.69 -26.27 -8.94
N ASN A 235 0.06 -26.76 -9.94
CA ASN A 235 -0.11 -26.41 -11.35
C ASN A 235 -0.06 -24.89 -11.60
N PHE A 236 0.85 -24.18 -10.92
CA PHE A 236 1.08 -22.72 -11.04
C PHE A 236 -0.21 -21.89 -10.85
N ARG A 237 -1.12 -22.40 -10.02
CA ARG A 237 -2.37 -21.70 -9.73
C ARG A 237 -2.09 -20.31 -9.17
N GLN A 238 -2.89 -19.33 -9.57
CA GLN A 238 -2.92 -17.99 -8.98
C GLN A 238 -4.21 -17.76 -8.20
N SER A 239 -4.11 -17.03 -7.10
CA SER A 239 -5.25 -16.50 -6.36
C SER A 239 -5.01 -15.01 -6.14
N ALA A 240 -6.05 -14.21 -6.30
CA ALA A 240 -5.97 -12.78 -6.09
C ALA A 240 -7.08 -12.31 -5.12
N GLY A 241 -6.72 -11.45 -4.19
CA GLY A 241 -7.66 -10.64 -3.44
C GLY A 241 -7.90 -9.33 -4.19
N VAL A 242 -9.15 -8.86 -4.23
CA VAL A 242 -9.51 -7.65 -4.95
C VAL A 242 -10.27 -6.66 -4.06
N THR A 243 -10.27 -5.39 -4.45
CA THR A 243 -11.07 -4.35 -3.79
C THR A 243 -12.56 -4.62 -3.94
N SER A 244 -13.36 -4.05 -3.02
CA SER A 244 -14.82 -4.10 -3.13
C SER A 244 -15.30 -3.33 -4.37
N PRO A 245 -16.29 -3.84 -5.10
CA PRO A 245 -16.92 -3.12 -6.19
C PRO A 245 -17.67 -1.89 -5.68
N ARG A 246 -18.29 -1.13 -6.59
CA ARG A 246 -19.13 0.01 -6.20
C ARG A 246 -20.24 -0.43 -5.24
N LEU A 247 -20.34 0.29 -4.14
CA LEU A 247 -21.36 0.10 -3.10
C LEU A 247 -22.03 1.43 -2.81
N TRP A 248 -23.33 1.43 -2.69
CA TRP A 248 -24.10 2.61 -2.25
C TRP A 248 -25.06 2.26 -1.14
N GLY A 249 -25.42 3.26 -0.37
CA GLY A 249 -26.36 3.08 0.73
C GLY A 249 -26.90 4.39 1.27
N VAL A 250 -27.87 4.25 2.16
CA VAL A 250 -28.44 5.35 2.93
C VAL A 250 -28.43 4.95 4.40
N GLU A 251 -28.00 5.86 5.25
CA GLU A 251 -27.97 5.75 6.69
C GLU A 251 -28.87 6.79 7.31
N LEU A 252 -29.67 6.39 8.30
CA LEU A 252 -30.50 7.28 9.12
C LEU A 252 -30.04 7.19 10.57
N THR A 253 -29.61 8.31 11.13
CA THR A 253 -29.25 8.42 12.55
C THR A 253 -30.24 9.34 13.26
N TYR A 254 -30.78 8.86 14.38
CA TYR A 254 -31.61 9.66 15.27
C TYR A 254 -30.97 9.72 16.67
N LEU A 255 -30.63 10.93 17.11
CA LEU A 255 -30.04 11.17 18.43
C LEU A 255 -31.12 11.44 19.46
N MET A 256 -31.26 10.53 20.43
CA MET A 256 -32.19 10.66 21.56
C MET A 256 -31.44 11.18 22.78
N GLY A 257 -31.88 12.29 23.34
CA GLY A 257 -31.32 12.91 24.57
C GLY A 257 -31.86 14.30 24.78
N ALA A 258 -31.87 14.76 26.01
CA ALA A 258 -32.10 16.18 26.32
C ALA A 258 -30.74 16.90 26.17
N TYR A 259 -30.67 17.89 25.27
CA TYR A 259 -29.54 18.81 25.12
C TYR A 259 -29.78 20.07 25.91
#